data_5be88f88ac549397f488a12049421fa7
#
_entry.id   5be88f88ac549397f488a12049421fa7
#
_cell.length_a   1.000
_cell.length_b   1.000
_cell.length_c   1.000
_cell.angle_alpha   90.00
_cell.angle_beta   90.00
_cell.angle_gamma   90.00
#
_symmetry.space_group_name_H-M   'P 1'
#
loop_
_entity.id
_entity.type
_entity.pdbx_description
1 polymer ?
#
loop_
_entity_poly.entity_id
_entity_poly.type
_entity_poly.pdbx_seq_one_letter_code
_entity_poly.pdbx_strand_id
1 'polypeptide(L)'
;PLCRPEVHGEYIKLAIRVAGEIGVPVINTDEGKKAKWTTEDEDFVLIKYTLQEAAFVAERRGVKIGLEPHSQYSKTPEGLDRIYNLVKSPAIGINLDTGNAYLSGSDVYAWLENVAPRLVHLHAKDISVSHSDAERGKVTGTPVGCACGEGVLDWERIVRIVKEKCPRDIVFSVECGTPDQAAK
;
A
#
# COMPACT_ATOMS: atom_id res chain seq x y z
N PRO A 1 4.44 -0.05 -10.28
CA PRO A 1 4.32 1.32 -10.76
C PRO A 1 3.35 1.48 -11.92
N LEU A 2 2.13 1.86 -11.57
CA LEU A 2 1.00 1.86 -12.50
C LEU A 2 1.06 2.99 -13.54
N CYS A 3 1.79 4.07 -13.26
CA CYS A 3 1.97 5.19 -14.22
C CYS A 3 2.79 4.86 -15.48
N ARG A 4 3.43 3.71 -15.52
CA ARG A 4 4.38 3.35 -16.57
C ARG A 4 4.06 1.98 -17.18
N PRO A 5 2.92 1.85 -17.89
CA PRO A 5 2.48 0.56 -18.46
C PRO A 5 3.48 -0.04 -19.44
N GLU A 6 4.21 0.80 -20.17
CA GLU A 6 5.24 0.38 -21.13
C GLU A 6 6.45 -0.32 -20.48
N VAL A 7 6.67 -0.05 -19.18
CA VAL A 7 7.79 -0.63 -18.43
C VAL A 7 7.30 -1.71 -17.46
N HIS A 8 6.18 -1.47 -16.78
CA HIS A 8 5.76 -2.27 -15.65
C HIS A 8 4.48 -3.10 -15.87
N GLY A 9 3.73 -2.87 -16.96
CA GLY A 9 2.48 -3.58 -17.20
C GLY A 9 2.66 -5.10 -17.26
N GLU A 10 3.64 -5.58 -18.05
CA GLU A 10 3.95 -7.02 -18.12
C GLU A 10 4.59 -7.53 -16.83
N TYR A 11 5.41 -6.71 -16.16
CA TYR A 11 6.03 -7.09 -14.89
C TYR A 11 5.00 -7.35 -13.80
N ILE A 12 4.01 -6.47 -13.64
CA ILE A 12 2.92 -6.67 -12.67
C ILE A 12 2.12 -7.93 -13.01
N LYS A 13 1.76 -8.14 -14.28
CA LYS A 13 1.05 -9.35 -14.72
C LYS A 13 1.86 -10.62 -14.46
N LEU A 14 3.18 -10.58 -14.67
CA LEU A 14 4.07 -11.70 -14.36
C LEU A 14 4.11 -11.97 -12.85
N ALA A 15 4.25 -10.94 -12.03
CA ALA A 15 4.23 -11.07 -10.56
C ALA A 15 2.93 -11.72 -10.07
N ILE A 16 1.77 -11.32 -10.63
CA ILE A 16 0.47 -11.93 -10.32
C ILE A 16 0.44 -13.42 -10.71
N ARG A 17 0.96 -13.77 -11.89
CA ARG A 17 1.01 -15.17 -12.34
C ARG A 17 1.86 -16.03 -11.39
N VAL A 18 3.06 -15.55 -11.06
CA VAL A 18 3.95 -16.24 -10.12
C VAL A 18 3.31 -16.37 -8.74
N ALA A 19 2.72 -15.29 -8.21
CA ALA A 19 2.01 -15.33 -6.94
C ALA A 19 0.92 -16.40 -6.92
N GLY A 20 0.11 -16.47 -7.98
CA GLY A 20 -0.93 -17.52 -8.11
C GLY A 20 -0.38 -18.94 -8.20
N GLU A 21 0.77 -19.13 -8.85
CA GLU A 21 1.41 -20.45 -8.96
C GLU A 21 2.01 -20.95 -7.65
N ILE A 22 2.58 -20.04 -6.85
CA ILE A 22 3.18 -20.41 -5.55
C ILE A 22 2.23 -20.24 -4.36
N GLY A 23 0.97 -19.86 -4.62
CA GLY A 23 -0.05 -19.74 -3.58
C GLY A 23 0.03 -18.46 -2.73
N VAL A 24 0.70 -17.41 -3.21
CA VAL A 24 0.73 -16.10 -2.53
C VAL A 24 -0.57 -15.36 -2.82
N PRO A 25 -1.35 -14.97 -1.80
CA PRO A 25 -2.69 -14.43 -1.99
C PRO A 25 -2.76 -12.98 -2.40
N VAL A 26 -1.69 -12.21 -2.22
CA VAL A 26 -1.67 -10.76 -2.48
C VAL A 26 -0.32 -10.31 -3.01
N ILE A 27 -0.32 -9.39 -3.97
CA ILE A 27 0.84 -8.57 -4.35
C ILE A 27 0.54 -7.11 -4.04
N ASN A 28 1.58 -6.33 -3.75
CA ASN A 28 1.45 -4.91 -3.50
C ASN A 28 2.01 -4.08 -4.65
N THR A 29 1.42 -2.92 -4.89
CA THR A 29 1.89 -1.97 -5.89
C THR A 29 1.42 -0.55 -5.56
N ASP A 30 2.09 0.42 -6.11
CA ASP A 30 1.75 1.83 -6.10
C ASP A 30 1.69 2.40 -7.53
N GLU A 31 1.40 3.69 -7.68
CA GLU A 31 1.46 4.33 -8.99
C GLU A 31 2.89 4.53 -9.51
N GLY A 32 3.88 4.57 -8.61
CA GLY A 32 5.29 4.80 -8.95
C GLY A 32 5.59 6.21 -9.42
N LYS A 33 6.76 6.41 -9.98
CA LYS A 33 7.16 7.71 -10.53
C LYS A 33 6.49 7.94 -11.87
N LYS A 34 5.81 9.08 -11.98
CA LYS A 34 5.27 9.55 -13.26
C LYS A 34 6.38 9.91 -14.25
N ALA A 35 6.06 9.92 -15.52
CA ALA A 35 6.93 10.45 -16.55
C ALA A 35 7.01 11.99 -16.42
N LYS A 36 8.15 12.57 -16.83
CA LYS A 36 8.36 14.02 -16.73
C LYS A 36 7.49 14.83 -17.70
N TRP A 37 6.98 14.18 -18.73
CA TRP A 37 6.23 14.78 -19.83
C TRP A 37 4.72 14.52 -19.77
N THR A 38 4.23 13.81 -18.77
CA THR A 38 2.81 13.57 -18.58
C THR A 38 2.19 14.61 -17.64
N THR A 39 0.95 14.96 -17.94
CA THR A 39 0.05 15.68 -17.03
C THR A 39 -0.56 14.73 -16.01
N GLU A 40 -1.18 15.26 -14.98
CA GLU A 40 -1.87 14.43 -13.99
C GLU A 40 -3.01 13.60 -14.62
N ASP A 41 -3.80 14.20 -15.50
CA ASP A 41 -4.91 13.49 -16.15
C ASP A 41 -4.41 12.33 -17.02
N GLU A 42 -3.31 12.52 -17.74
CA GLU A 42 -2.66 11.46 -18.51
C GLU A 42 -2.12 10.35 -17.59
N ASP A 43 -1.53 10.70 -16.43
CA ASP A 43 -1.09 9.71 -15.45
C ASP A 43 -2.25 8.85 -14.96
N PHE A 44 -3.41 9.45 -14.65
CA PHE A 44 -4.58 8.69 -14.22
C PHE A 44 -5.18 7.81 -15.32
N VAL A 45 -5.05 8.20 -16.59
CA VAL A 45 -5.39 7.32 -17.74
C VAL A 45 -4.45 6.11 -17.78
N LEU A 46 -3.14 6.31 -17.62
CA LEU A 46 -2.13 5.26 -17.62
C LEU A 46 -2.30 4.31 -16.41
N ILE A 47 -2.51 4.86 -15.23
CA ILE A 47 -2.79 4.10 -14.00
C ILE A 47 -4.02 3.21 -14.19
N LYS A 48 -5.11 3.79 -14.69
CA LYS A 48 -6.35 3.05 -14.96
C LYS A 48 -6.12 1.88 -15.92
N TYR A 49 -5.44 2.13 -17.04
CA TYR A 49 -5.13 1.11 -18.03
C TYR A 49 -4.32 -0.05 -17.40
N THR A 50 -3.21 0.28 -16.72
CA THR A 50 -2.36 -0.74 -16.10
C THR A 50 -3.11 -1.55 -15.05
N LEU A 51 -3.91 -0.86 -14.22
CA LEU A 51 -4.68 -1.51 -13.16
C LEU A 51 -5.79 -2.41 -13.71
N GLN A 52 -6.45 -2.03 -14.82
CA GLN A 52 -7.43 -2.88 -15.50
C GLN A 52 -6.80 -4.17 -16.03
N GLU A 53 -5.65 -4.05 -16.73
CA GLU A 53 -4.91 -5.19 -17.24
C GLU A 53 -4.42 -6.13 -16.12
N ALA A 54 -3.91 -5.56 -15.04
CA ALA A 54 -3.47 -6.32 -13.88
C ALA A 54 -4.63 -7.02 -13.18
N ALA A 55 -5.76 -6.33 -12.96
CA ALA A 55 -6.95 -6.86 -12.31
C ALA A 55 -7.53 -8.05 -13.08
N PHE A 56 -7.57 -7.99 -14.41
CA PHE A 56 -8.03 -9.10 -15.24
C PHE A 56 -7.22 -10.39 -15.03
N VAL A 57 -5.90 -10.26 -14.86
CA VAL A 57 -5.03 -11.42 -14.57
C VAL A 57 -5.21 -11.88 -13.12
N ALA A 58 -5.31 -10.94 -12.20
CA ALA A 58 -5.44 -11.21 -10.76
C ALA A 58 -6.73 -11.98 -10.42
N GLU A 59 -7.88 -11.59 -11.01
CA GLU A 59 -9.14 -12.30 -10.85
C GLU A 59 -9.06 -13.77 -11.27
N ARG A 60 -8.38 -14.05 -12.39
CA ARG A 60 -8.21 -15.39 -12.92
C ARG A 60 -7.26 -16.27 -12.11
N ARG A 61 -6.35 -15.64 -11.36
CA ARG A 61 -5.34 -16.32 -10.54
C ARG A 61 -5.72 -16.37 -9.05
N GLY A 62 -6.82 -15.76 -8.66
CA GLY A 62 -7.24 -15.68 -7.26
C GLY A 62 -6.31 -14.83 -6.39
N VAL A 63 -5.51 -13.94 -7.02
CA VAL A 63 -4.55 -13.06 -6.34
C VAL A 63 -5.17 -11.68 -6.13
N LYS A 64 -4.94 -11.06 -4.99
CA LYS A 64 -5.32 -9.67 -4.74
C LYS A 64 -4.19 -8.70 -5.11
N ILE A 65 -4.56 -7.49 -5.48
CA ILE A 65 -3.65 -6.37 -5.70
C ILE A 65 -3.89 -5.37 -4.56
N GLY A 66 -2.92 -5.21 -3.67
CA GLY A 66 -2.92 -4.20 -2.61
C GLY A 66 -2.34 -2.89 -3.13
N LEU A 67 -3.15 -1.84 -3.15
CA LEU A 67 -2.68 -0.49 -3.47
C LEU A 67 -2.07 0.14 -2.22
N GLU A 68 -0.83 0.60 -2.33
CA GLU A 68 -0.04 1.11 -1.22
C GLU A 68 0.13 2.63 -1.27
N PRO A 69 -0.02 3.35 -0.14
CA PRO A 69 0.32 4.76 -0.05
C PRO A 69 1.84 4.95 0.01
N HIS A 70 2.44 5.30 -1.12
CA HIS A 70 3.90 5.44 -1.21
C HIS A 70 4.36 6.59 -2.09
N SER A 71 3.66 6.86 -3.18
CA SER A 71 4.12 7.78 -4.22
C SER A 71 3.34 9.11 -4.23
N GLN A 72 3.45 9.86 -5.31
CA GLN A 72 2.98 11.25 -5.38
C GLN A 72 1.46 11.39 -5.16
N TYR A 73 0.67 10.48 -5.71
CA TYR A 73 -0.79 10.54 -5.66
C TYR A 73 -1.34 9.73 -4.48
N SER A 74 -0.84 8.51 -4.27
CA SER A 74 -1.34 7.60 -3.23
C SER A 74 -0.97 7.98 -1.79
N LYS A 75 -0.07 8.94 -1.59
CA LYS A 75 0.39 9.36 -0.25
C LYS A 75 -0.67 10.03 0.63
N THR A 76 -1.84 10.35 0.09
CA THR A 76 -2.97 10.90 0.86
C THR A 76 -4.19 10.00 0.75
N PRO A 77 -5.10 10.02 1.75
CA PRO A 77 -6.34 9.25 1.69
C PRO A 77 -7.16 9.47 0.42
N GLU A 78 -7.31 10.73 0.01
CA GLU A 78 -8.09 11.12 -1.17
C GLU A 78 -7.44 10.61 -2.46
N GLY A 79 -6.11 10.70 -2.54
CA GLY A 79 -5.35 10.26 -3.71
C GLY A 79 -5.39 8.74 -3.87
N LEU A 80 -5.23 7.99 -2.77
CA LEU A 80 -5.35 6.54 -2.76
C LEU A 80 -6.78 6.11 -3.14
N ASP A 81 -7.79 6.76 -2.59
CA ASP A 81 -9.20 6.50 -2.93
C ASP A 81 -9.50 6.81 -4.41
N ARG A 82 -8.91 7.86 -4.97
CA ARG A 82 -9.03 8.17 -6.40
C ARG A 82 -8.47 7.03 -7.25
N ILE A 83 -7.29 6.50 -6.91
CA ILE A 83 -6.68 5.37 -7.62
C ILE A 83 -7.53 4.10 -7.47
N TYR A 84 -7.94 3.78 -6.25
CA TYR A 84 -8.78 2.60 -5.97
C TYR A 84 -10.08 2.61 -6.77
N ASN A 85 -10.69 3.77 -6.94
CA ASN A 85 -11.96 3.92 -7.64
C ASN A 85 -11.86 3.95 -9.17
N LEU A 86 -10.65 3.93 -9.76
CA LEU A 86 -10.47 3.92 -11.21
C LEU A 86 -10.96 2.63 -11.87
N VAL A 87 -10.87 1.52 -11.15
CA VAL A 87 -11.22 0.18 -11.67
C VAL A 87 -12.04 -0.57 -10.63
N LYS A 88 -13.22 -1.01 -11.05
CA LYS A 88 -14.08 -1.84 -10.21
C LYS A 88 -13.75 -3.31 -10.42
N SER A 89 -13.00 -3.91 -9.48
CA SER A 89 -12.62 -5.32 -9.51
C SER A 89 -12.55 -5.88 -8.09
N PRO A 90 -13.05 -7.08 -7.87
CA PRO A 90 -12.89 -7.75 -6.57
C PRO A 90 -11.45 -8.14 -6.25
N ALA A 91 -10.54 -8.11 -7.26
CA ALA A 91 -9.13 -8.38 -7.05
C ALA A 91 -8.36 -7.17 -6.49
N ILE A 92 -8.91 -5.95 -6.56
CA ILE A 92 -8.26 -4.74 -6.07
C ILE A 92 -8.65 -4.50 -4.62
N GLY A 93 -7.66 -4.22 -3.79
CA GLY A 93 -7.82 -3.83 -2.39
C GLY A 93 -6.76 -2.80 -1.99
N ILE A 94 -6.70 -2.52 -0.70
CA ILE A 94 -5.73 -1.60 -0.12
C ILE A 94 -4.68 -2.40 0.67
N ASN A 95 -3.41 -2.06 0.50
CA ASN A 95 -2.33 -2.35 1.42
C ASN A 95 -1.97 -1.06 2.15
N LEU A 96 -2.44 -0.88 3.38
CA LEU A 96 -2.06 0.31 4.14
C LEU A 96 -0.70 0.07 4.79
N ASP A 97 0.29 0.89 4.44
CA ASP A 97 1.53 1.02 5.21
C ASP A 97 1.33 2.06 6.31
N THR A 98 1.38 1.61 7.56
CA THR A 98 1.10 2.47 8.72
C THR A 98 2.16 3.56 8.92
N GLY A 99 3.42 3.26 8.63
CA GLY A 99 4.51 4.23 8.69
C GLY A 99 4.43 5.27 7.58
N ASN A 100 4.14 4.85 6.34
CA ASN A 100 3.97 5.77 5.22
C ASN A 100 2.76 6.69 5.45
N ALA A 101 1.66 6.17 6.00
CA ALA A 101 0.51 6.97 6.39
C ALA A 101 0.86 8.02 7.45
N TYR A 102 1.67 7.65 8.46
CA TYR A 102 2.18 8.59 9.45
C TYR A 102 3.10 9.65 8.82
N LEU A 103 4.06 9.21 8.00
CA LEU A 103 5.03 10.09 7.33
C LEU A 103 4.37 11.05 6.34
N SER A 104 3.22 10.69 5.76
CA SER A 104 2.44 11.61 4.92
C SER A 104 1.84 12.79 5.68
N GLY A 105 1.83 12.72 7.02
CA GLY A 105 1.17 13.70 7.88
C GLY A 105 -0.29 13.37 8.19
N SER A 106 -0.82 12.27 7.67
CA SER A 106 -2.21 11.85 7.86
C SER A 106 -2.46 11.29 9.27
N ASP A 107 -3.74 11.26 9.68
CA ASP A 107 -4.17 10.48 10.84
C ASP A 107 -4.25 9.01 10.43
N VAL A 108 -3.28 8.22 10.88
CA VAL A 108 -3.14 6.79 10.54
C VAL A 108 -4.39 6.00 10.94
N TYR A 109 -4.96 6.31 12.09
CA TYR A 109 -6.10 5.57 12.63
C TYR A 109 -7.38 5.88 11.87
N ALA A 110 -7.64 7.14 11.59
CA ALA A 110 -8.79 7.56 10.77
C ALA A 110 -8.68 7.00 9.35
N TRP A 111 -7.48 7.00 8.78
CA TRP A 111 -7.24 6.39 7.45
C TRP A 111 -7.46 4.89 7.48
N LEU A 112 -6.90 4.19 8.48
CA LEU A 112 -7.08 2.75 8.64
C LEU A 112 -8.58 2.39 8.81
N GLU A 113 -9.31 3.13 9.63
CA GLU A 113 -10.75 2.94 9.80
C GLU A 113 -11.53 3.06 8.48
N ASN A 114 -11.17 4.05 7.67
CA ASN A 114 -11.79 4.27 6.36
C ASN A 114 -11.52 3.13 5.38
N VAL A 115 -10.27 2.63 5.31
CA VAL A 115 -9.88 1.60 4.34
C VAL A 115 -10.11 0.18 4.82
N ALA A 116 -10.35 -0.07 6.10
CA ALA A 116 -10.49 -1.40 6.68
C ALA A 116 -11.45 -2.34 5.91
N PRO A 117 -12.61 -1.89 5.39
CA PRO A 117 -13.49 -2.74 4.58
C PRO A 117 -12.86 -3.20 3.25
N ARG A 118 -11.85 -2.49 2.77
CA ARG A 118 -11.15 -2.71 1.49
C ARG A 118 -9.75 -3.25 1.67
N LEU A 119 -9.31 -3.42 2.93
CA LEU A 119 -7.97 -3.86 3.27
C LEU A 119 -7.76 -5.32 2.85
N VAL A 120 -6.66 -5.60 2.17
CA VAL A 120 -6.23 -6.95 1.77
C VAL A 120 -4.88 -7.32 2.34
N HIS A 121 -4.12 -6.32 2.76
CA HIS A 121 -2.80 -6.45 3.37
C HIS A 121 -2.50 -5.22 4.21
N LEU A 122 -1.60 -5.34 5.18
CA LEU A 122 -1.10 -4.21 5.96
C LEU A 122 0.42 -4.34 6.11
N HIS A 123 1.15 -3.30 5.73
CA HIS A 123 2.54 -3.14 6.13
C HIS A 123 2.59 -2.58 7.54
N ALA A 124 3.05 -3.44 8.46
CA ALA A 124 3.28 -3.09 9.84
C ALA A 124 4.63 -2.38 9.96
N LYS A 125 4.58 -1.06 9.90
CA LYS A 125 5.76 -0.18 9.97
C LYS A 125 5.56 0.83 11.06
N ASP A 126 6.47 0.85 12.03
CA ASP A 126 6.48 1.84 13.09
C ASP A 126 7.62 2.84 12.88
N ILE A 127 7.44 4.06 13.34
CA ILE A 127 8.39 5.15 13.15
C ILE A 127 9.06 5.48 14.46
N SER A 128 10.39 5.47 14.44
CA SER A 128 11.22 5.78 15.60
C SER A 128 10.88 7.15 16.21
N VAL A 129 10.68 7.19 17.51
CA VAL A 129 10.37 8.42 18.27
C VAL A 129 11.38 9.52 18.00
N SER A 130 12.68 9.17 17.89
CA SER A 130 13.76 10.15 17.69
C SER A 130 13.73 10.85 16.33
N HIS A 131 13.03 10.28 15.34
CA HIS A 131 12.99 10.82 13.96
C HIS A 131 11.57 11.24 13.52
N SER A 132 10.56 10.89 14.29
CA SER A 132 9.17 11.00 13.89
C SER A 132 8.76 12.42 13.45
N ASP A 133 9.08 13.43 14.24
CA ASP A 133 8.69 14.82 13.93
C ASP A 133 9.48 15.40 12.75
N ALA A 134 10.77 15.05 12.63
CA ALA A 134 11.63 15.54 11.56
C ALA A 134 11.26 14.95 10.18
N GLU A 135 10.68 13.74 10.17
CA GLU A 135 10.35 13.00 8.94
C GLU A 135 8.86 13.11 8.57
N ARG A 136 8.00 13.57 9.48
CA ARG A 136 6.57 13.74 9.20
C ARG A 136 6.35 14.77 8.07
N GLY A 137 5.53 14.39 7.09
CA GLY A 137 5.34 15.14 5.85
C GLY A 137 6.33 14.76 4.73
N LYS A 138 7.27 13.86 5.00
CA LYS A 138 8.27 13.39 4.03
C LYS A 138 8.11 11.89 3.78
N VAL A 139 7.28 11.51 2.82
CA VAL A 139 7.13 10.10 2.43
C VAL A 139 8.30 9.71 1.54
N THR A 140 9.30 9.05 2.10
CA THR A 140 10.55 8.74 1.39
C THR A 140 10.96 7.27 1.44
N GLY A 141 10.13 6.38 2.03
CA GLY A 141 10.51 4.98 2.27
C GLY A 141 11.76 4.87 3.16
N THR A 142 11.87 5.75 4.13
CA THR A 142 13.08 6.05 4.88
C THR A 142 13.46 4.97 5.89
N PRO A 143 14.75 4.87 6.24
CA PRO A 143 15.27 3.96 7.25
C PRO A 143 14.96 4.42 8.70
N VAL A 144 13.88 5.17 8.91
CA VAL A 144 13.44 5.62 10.24
C VAL A 144 12.53 4.62 10.96
N GLY A 145 12.27 3.47 10.34
CA GLY A 145 11.50 2.38 10.93
C GLY A 145 12.19 1.78 12.15
N CYS A 146 11.38 1.33 13.11
CA CYS A 146 11.80 0.60 14.29
C CYS A 146 10.95 -0.67 14.46
N ALA A 147 11.18 -1.45 15.50
CA ALA A 147 10.30 -2.55 15.82
C ALA A 147 8.88 -2.02 16.16
N CYS A 148 7.86 -2.73 15.73
CA CYS A 148 6.49 -2.36 16.02
C CYS A 148 6.23 -2.34 17.52
N GLY A 149 5.75 -1.21 18.05
CA GLY A 149 5.56 -0.97 19.47
C GLY A 149 6.71 -0.23 20.16
N GLU A 150 7.86 -0.04 19.51
CA GLU A 150 8.96 0.79 20.01
C GLU A 150 8.93 2.21 19.41
N GLY A 151 7.99 2.50 18.52
CA GLY A 151 7.84 3.78 17.84
C GLY A 151 6.68 4.63 18.37
N VAL A 152 6.13 5.45 17.47
CA VAL A 152 5.09 6.44 17.78
C VAL A 152 3.67 5.94 17.57
N LEU A 153 3.49 4.75 16.98
CA LEU A 153 2.17 4.23 16.65
C LEU A 153 1.56 3.39 17.78
N ASP A 154 0.28 3.60 18.05
CA ASP A 154 -0.50 2.80 18.98
C ASP A 154 -0.97 1.49 18.30
N TRP A 155 -0.18 0.43 18.49
CA TRP A 155 -0.44 -0.88 17.89
C TRP A 155 -1.66 -1.58 18.46
N GLU A 156 -2.00 -1.34 19.73
CA GLU A 156 -3.24 -1.89 20.30
C GLU A 156 -4.46 -1.31 19.59
N ARG A 157 -4.43 -0.02 19.29
CA ARG A 157 -5.48 0.65 18.52
C ARG A 157 -5.53 0.16 17.08
N ILE A 158 -4.38 0.00 16.40
CA ILE A 158 -4.29 -0.53 15.02
C ILE A 158 -4.92 -1.92 14.95
N VAL A 159 -4.48 -2.84 15.81
CA VAL A 159 -4.99 -4.23 15.83
C VAL A 159 -6.49 -4.27 16.14
N ARG A 160 -6.95 -3.44 17.07
CA ARG A 160 -8.38 -3.33 17.39
C ARG A 160 -9.20 -2.87 16.19
N ILE A 161 -8.79 -1.81 15.49
CA ILE A 161 -9.48 -1.34 14.28
C ILE A 161 -9.58 -2.45 13.23
N VAL A 162 -8.48 -3.15 12.97
CA VAL A 162 -8.47 -4.26 12.00
C VAL A 162 -9.43 -5.36 12.43
N LYS A 163 -9.39 -5.80 13.68
CA LYS A 163 -10.29 -6.85 14.19
C LYS A 163 -11.76 -6.49 14.13
N GLU A 164 -12.10 -5.22 14.39
CA GLU A 164 -13.49 -4.77 14.44
C GLU A 164 -14.06 -4.40 13.06
N LYS A 165 -13.23 -3.86 12.17
CA LYS A 165 -13.69 -3.23 10.92
C LYS A 165 -13.29 -3.97 9.64
N CYS A 166 -12.26 -4.83 9.68
CA CYS A 166 -11.87 -5.61 8.52
C CYS A 166 -12.76 -6.87 8.40
N PRO A 167 -13.45 -7.08 7.26
CA PRO A 167 -14.40 -8.18 7.10
C PRO A 167 -13.72 -9.53 6.80
N ARG A 168 -12.42 -9.59 6.76
CA ARG A 168 -11.62 -10.76 6.40
C ARG A 168 -10.33 -10.82 7.19
N ASP A 169 -9.75 -12.01 7.26
CA ASP A 169 -8.36 -12.15 7.69
C ASP A 169 -7.42 -11.53 6.67
N ILE A 170 -6.45 -10.78 7.17
CA ILE A 170 -5.42 -10.15 6.37
C ILE A 170 -4.03 -10.51 6.89
N VAL A 171 -3.04 -10.43 6.03
CA VAL A 171 -1.64 -10.62 6.40
C VAL A 171 -1.04 -9.28 6.82
N PHE A 172 -0.31 -9.29 7.94
CA PHE A 172 0.59 -8.21 8.34
C PHE A 172 2.00 -8.58 7.93
N SER A 173 2.65 -7.75 7.13
CA SER A 173 4.07 -7.87 6.85
C SER A 173 4.81 -6.80 7.61
N VAL A 174 5.75 -7.20 8.46
CA VAL A 174 6.58 -6.26 9.22
C VAL A 174 7.57 -5.59 8.28
N GLU A 175 7.58 -4.26 8.27
CA GLU A 175 8.53 -3.45 7.53
C GLU A 175 9.39 -2.62 8.50
N CYS A 176 10.64 -3.01 8.65
CA CYS A 176 11.58 -2.40 9.58
C CYS A 176 13.01 -2.38 9.01
N GLY A 177 13.93 -1.71 9.68
CA GLY A 177 15.28 -1.49 9.17
C GLY A 177 16.22 -2.70 9.28
N THR A 178 15.94 -3.64 10.19
CA THR A 178 16.84 -4.79 10.45
C THR A 178 16.03 -6.05 10.81
N PRO A 179 16.63 -7.26 10.59
CA PRO A 179 16.03 -8.51 11.04
C PRO A 179 15.79 -8.57 12.56
N ASP A 180 16.67 -7.97 13.35
CA ASP A 180 16.51 -7.92 14.81
C ASP A 180 15.29 -7.11 15.25
N GLN A 181 14.96 -6.06 14.51
CA GLN A 181 13.73 -5.29 14.73
C GLN A 181 12.48 -6.10 14.34
N ALA A 182 12.59 -6.91 13.31
CA ALA A 182 11.47 -7.76 12.87
C ALA A 182 11.18 -8.92 13.84
N ALA A 183 12.18 -9.35 14.62
CA ALA A 183 12.06 -10.46 15.57
C ALA A 183 11.48 -10.05 16.93
N LYS A 184 11.31 -8.75 17.18
CA LYS A 184 10.72 -8.20 18.41
C LYS A 184 9.22 -8.09 18.30
#